data_e829da6740346062f145be191dd13dd9
#
_entry.id   e829da6740346062f145be191dd13dd9
#
_cell.length_a   1.000
_cell.length_b   1.000
_cell.length_c   1.000
_cell.angle_alpha   90.00
_cell.angle_beta   90.00
_cell.angle_gamma   90.00
#
_symmetry.space_group_name_H-M   'P 1'
#
loop_
_entity.id
_entity.type
_entity.pdbx_description
1 polymer ?
#
loop_
_entity_poly.entity_id
_entity_poly.type
_entity_poly.pdbx_seq_one_letter_code
_entity_poly.pdbx_strand_id
1 'polypeptide(L)'
;EELRELQFERTATVQRVEERVRATLYQTGASFPSIRLSRKAAESAAKTLDLVLDQYARGAVDIIKLLNSQNAAVTANEAAANAAYDFLIDLMRVQRAVGHMSFFESPEERATWFERLKTFFVTAGVSPMRRDGQP
;
A
#
# COMPACT_ATOMS: atom_id res chain seq x y z
N GLU A 1 16.85 -32.28 33.22
CA GLU A 1 15.58 -31.53 33.16
C GLU A 1 15.78 -30.20 32.42
N GLU A 2 16.74 -29.35 32.77
CA GLU A 2 17.03 -28.08 32.13
C GLU A 2 17.25 -28.16 30.62
N LEU A 3 17.96 -29.16 30.11
CA LEU A 3 18.18 -29.36 28.67
C LEU A 3 16.88 -29.63 27.91
N ARG A 4 15.93 -30.33 28.49
CA ARG A 4 14.62 -30.59 27.89
C ARG A 4 13.76 -29.31 27.88
N GLU A 5 13.80 -28.55 28.92
CA GLU A 5 13.10 -27.30 29.04
C GLU A 5 13.60 -26.31 27.99
N LEU A 6 14.91 -26.14 27.82
CA LEU A 6 15.51 -25.32 26.77
C LEU A 6 15.14 -25.79 25.34
N GLN A 7 15.04 -27.12 25.13
CA GLN A 7 14.58 -27.67 23.85
C GLN A 7 13.11 -27.33 23.57
N PHE A 8 12.23 -27.40 24.58
CA PHE A 8 10.84 -27.00 24.44
C PHE A 8 10.69 -25.50 24.19
N GLU A 9 11.43 -24.65 24.92
CA GLU A 9 11.43 -23.21 24.71
C GLU A 9 11.93 -22.84 23.33
N ARG A 10 13.01 -23.48 22.84
CA ARG A 10 13.50 -23.29 21.48
C ARG A 10 12.43 -23.65 20.45
N THR A 11 11.79 -24.82 20.61
CA THR A 11 10.76 -25.28 19.68
C THR A 11 9.56 -24.31 19.67
N ALA A 12 9.09 -23.89 20.83
CA ALA A 12 8.01 -22.93 20.97
C ALA A 12 8.37 -21.55 20.36
N THR A 13 9.63 -21.13 20.48
CA THR A 13 10.12 -19.89 19.89
C THR A 13 10.16 -19.96 18.37
N VAL A 14 10.66 -21.08 17.81
CA VAL A 14 10.67 -21.31 16.35
C VAL A 14 9.26 -21.28 15.80
N GLN A 15 8.32 -21.98 16.42
CA GLN A 15 6.91 -21.98 15.99
C GLN A 15 6.30 -20.59 16.00
N ARG A 16 6.54 -19.79 17.04
CA ARG A 16 6.07 -18.40 17.12
C ARG A 16 6.65 -17.53 16.03
N VAL A 17 7.92 -17.72 15.68
CA VAL A 17 8.56 -16.97 14.58
C VAL A 17 7.95 -17.39 13.25
N GLU A 18 7.78 -18.67 12.99
CA GLU A 18 7.16 -19.18 11.77
C GLU A 18 5.72 -18.67 11.59
N GLU A 19 4.91 -18.71 12.65
CA GLU A 19 3.54 -18.17 12.62
C GLU A 19 3.53 -16.68 12.31
N ARG A 20 4.43 -15.91 12.93
CA ARG A 20 4.55 -14.47 12.68
C ARG A 20 4.95 -14.17 11.24
N VAL A 21 5.95 -14.86 10.70
CA VAL A 21 6.39 -14.71 9.31
C VAL A 21 5.24 -15.05 8.37
N ARG A 22 4.58 -16.16 8.59
CA ARG A 22 3.45 -16.60 7.77
C ARG A 22 2.30 -15.61 7.81
N ALA A 23 1.92 -15.13 8.99
CA ALA A 23 0.85 -14.14 9.14
C ALA A 23 1.17 -12.82 8.43
N THR A 24 2.41 -12.31 8.56
CA THR A 24 2.82 -11.07 7.87
C THR A 24 2.88 -11.23 6.35
N LEU A 25 3.29 -12.40 5.84
CA LEU A 25 3.27 -12.69 4.40
C LEU A 25 1.84 -12.72 3.85
N TYR A 26 0.91 -13.37 4.55
CA TYR A 26 -0.50 -13.36 4.14
C TYR A 26 -1.09 -11.95 4.15
N GLN A 27 -0.80 -11.16 5.18
CA GLN A 27 -1.26 -9.77 5.27
C GLN A 27 -0.75 -8.94 4.10
N THR A 28 0.55 -9.03 3.80
CA THR A 28 1.16 -8.30 2.67
C THR A 28 0.59 -8.76 1.33
N GLY A 29 0.33 -10.06 1.19
CA GLY A 29 -0.32 -10.63 0.01
C GLY A 29 -1.75 -10.12 -0.18
N ALA A 30 -2.47 -9.83 0.91
CA ALA A 30 -3.81 -9.27 0.86
C ALA A 30 -3.83 -7.75 0.60
N SER A 31 -2.85 -7.00 1.13
CA SER A 31 -2.77 -5.53 0.96
C SER A 31 -2.36 -5.13 -0.46
N PHE A 32 -1.59 -5.94 -1.17
CA PHE A 32 -1.14 -5.62 -2.53
C PHE A 32 -2.28 -5.43 -3.56
N PRO A 33 -3.28 -6.33 -3.69
CA PRO A 33 -4.41 -6.12 -4.59
C PRO A 33 -5.23 -4.88 -4.26
N SER A 34 -5.27 -4.46 -2.98
CA SER A 34 -5.98 -3.27 -2.53
C SER A 34 -5.47 -1.99 -3.19
N ILE A 35 -4.17 -1.89 -3.48
CA ILE A 35 -3.57 -0.75 -4.18
C ILE A 35 -4.23 -0.57 -5.56
N ARG A 36 -4.31 -1.66 -6.33
CA ARG A 36 -4.88 -1.62 -7.68
C ARG A 36 -6.37 -1.30 -7.66
N LEU A 37 -7.09 -1.90 -6.70
CA LEU A 37 -8.53 -1.67 -6.55
C LEU A 37 -8.83 -0.22 -6.17
N SER A 38 -8.13 0.32 -5.17
CA SER A 38 -8.29 1.71 -4.72
C SER A 38 -7.94 2.72 -5.80
N ARG A 39 -6.89 2.47 -6.60
CA ARG A 39 -6.57 3.31 -7.75
C ARG A 39 -7.66 3.31 -8.80
N LYS A 40 -8.18 2.15 -9.15
CA LYS A 40 -9.28 2.03 -10.11
C LYS A 40 -10.53 2.75 -9.62
N ALA A 41 -10.80 2.71 -8.31
CA ALA A 41 -11.88 3.48 -7.70
C ALA A 41 -11.64 4.99 -7.80
N ALA A 42 -10.40 5.47 -7.54
CA ALA A 42 -10.03 6.87 -7.67
C ALA A 42 -10.15 7.37 -9.12
N GLU A 43 -9.68 6.58 -10.10
CA GLU A 43 -9.86 6.91 -11.52
C GLU A 43 -11.35 6.99 -11.93
N SER A 44 -12.17 6.08 -11.42
CA SER A 44 -13.61 6.10 -11.68
C SER A 44 -14.29 7.32 -11.04
N ALA A 45 -13.89 7.67 -9.82
CA ALA A 45 -14.41 8.87 -9.14
C ALA A 45 -14.00 10.16 -9.86
N ALA A 46 -12.76 10.25 -10.36
CA ALA A 46 -12.30 11.38 -11.16
C ALA A 46 -13.11 11.53 -12.47
N LYS A 47 -13.32 10.44 -13.20
CA LYS A 47 -14.17 10.45 -14.41
C LYS A 47 -15.60 10.87 -14.11
N THR A 48 -16.15 10.43 -12.98
CA THR A 48 -17.49 10.83 -12.55
C THR A 48 -17.52 12.32 -12.24
N LEU A 49 -16.50 12.87 -11.59
CA LEU A 49 -16.38 14.29 -11.32
C LEU A 49 -16.34 15.11 -12.62
N ASP A 50 -15.55 14.69 -13.62
CA ASP A 50 -15.48 15.35 -14.92
C ASP A 50 -16.85 15.39 -15.61
N LEU A 51 -17.59 14.28 -15.59
CA LEU A 51 -18.95 14.21 -16.14
C LEU A 51 -19.94 15.15 -15.40
N VAL A 52 -19.84 15.20 -14.07
CA VAL A 52 -20.70 16.06 -13.26
C VAL A 52 -20.36 17.53 -13.46
N LEU A 53 -19.08 17.88 -13.63
CA LEU A 53 -18.63 19.23 -14.00
C LEU A 53 -19.25 19.68 -15.32
N ASP A 54 -19.23 18.81 -16.32
CA ASP A 54 -19.83 19.04 -17.63
C ASP A 54 -21.38 19.27 -17.54
N GLN A 55 -22.04 18.46 -16.73
CA GLN A 55 -23.47 18.54 -16.48
C GLN A 55 -23.83 19.87 -15.72
N TYR A 56 -23.01 20.23 -14.74
CA TYR A 56 -23.17 21.46 -13.99
C TYR A 56 -23.00 22.70 -14.88
N ALA A 57 -21.98 22.69 -15.74
CA ALA A 57 -21.77 23.79 -16.70
C ALA A 57 -22.93 23.98 -17.67
N ARG A 58 -23.68 22.93 -17.96
CA ARG A 58 -24.92 23.00 -18.79
C ARG A 58 -26.19 23.22 -18.00
N GLY A 59 -26.10 23.41 -16.69
CA GLY A 59 -27.26 23.60 -15.81
C GLY A 59 -28.10 22.34 -15.58
N ALA A 60 -27.59 21.15 -15.92
CA ALA A 60 -28.31 19.88 -15.81
C ALA A 60 -28.29 19.28 -14.39
N VAL A 61 -27.37 19.72 -13.54
CA VAL A 61 -27.27 19.28 -12.12
C VAL A 61 -27.00 20.50 -11.24
N ASP A 62 -27.31 20.36 -9.95
CA ASP A 62 -27.10 21.38 -8.94
C ASP A 62 -25.69 21.37 -8.35
N ILE A 63 -25.35 22.41 -7.58
CA ILE A 63 -24.07 22.58 -6.91
C ILE A 63 -23.82 21.44 -5.84
N ILE A 64 -24.89 20.95 -5.24
CA ILE A 64 -24.79 19.89 -4.22
C ILE A 64 -24.26 18.62 -4.86
N LYS A 65 -24.75 18.29 -6.05
CA LYS A 65 -24.28 17.14 -6.84
C LYS A 65 -22.80 17.26 -7.18
N LEU A 66 -22.37 18.48 -7.58
CA LEU A 66 -20.96 18.75 -7.88
C LEU A 66 -20.08 18.60 -6.64
N LEU A 67 -20.46 19.20 -5.51
CA LEU A 67 -19.70 19.09 -4.25
C LEU A 67 -19.59 17.64 -3.76
N ASN A 68 -20.67 16.87 -3.87
CA ASN A 68 -20.65 15.46 -3.52
C ASN A 68 -19.68 14.65 -4.41
N SER A 69 -19.64 14.96 -5.71
CA SER A 69 -18.70 14.30 -6.63
C SER A 69 -17.25 14.70 -6.36
N GLN A 70 -16.99 15.96 -5.99
CA GLN A 70 -15.65 16.41 -5.57
C GLN A 70 -15.19 15.67 -4.30
N ASN A 71 -16.05 15.62 -3.28
CA ASN A 71 -15.74 14.91 -2.04
C ASN A 71 -15.48 13.42 -2.30
N ALA A 72 -16.27 12.78 -3.16
CA ALA A 72 -16.07 11.39 -3.52
C ALA A 72 -14.72 11.16 -4.23
N ALA A 73 -14.32 12.06 -5.13
CA ALA A 73 -13.04 11.98 -5.83
C ALA A 73 -11.85 12.17 -4.85
N VAL A 74 -11.94 13.15 -3.93
CA VAL A 74 -10.92 13.37 -2.90
C VAL A 74 -10.78 12.12 -2.01
N THR A 75 -11.89 11.63 -1.47
CA THR A 75 -11.88 10.45 -0.58
C THR A 75 -11.32 9.22 -1.30
N ALA A 76 -11.66 9.00 -2.56
CA ALA A 76 -11.13 7.89 -3.34
C ALA A 76 -9.61 8.03 -3.59
N ASN A 77 -9.11 9.23 -3.84
CA ASN A 77 -7.67 9.50 -3.99
C ASN A 77 -6.92 9.28 -2.67
N GLU A 78 -7.47 9.72 -1.55
CA GLU A 78 -6.90 9.47 -0.22
C GLU A 78 -6.84 7.98 0.08
N ALA A 79 -7.90 7.22 -0.22
CA ALA A 79 -7.93 5.78 -0.05
C ALA A 79 -6.88 5.07 -0.93
N ALA A 80 -6.65 5.54 -2.16
CA ALA A 80 -5.62 5.01 -3.04
C ALA A 80 -4.20 5.29 -2.52
N ALA A 81 -3.96 6.48 -1.97
CA ALA A 81 -2.68 6.80 -1.32
C ALA A 81 -2.45 5.95 -0.07
N ASN A 82 -3.45 5.84 0.81
CA ASN A 82 -3.37 5.05 2.03
C ASN A 82 -3.09 3.58 1.74
N ALA A 83 -3.76 2.98 0.75
CA ALA A 83 -3.51 1.60 0.36
C ALA A 83 -2.05 1.34 -0.06
N ALA A 84 -1.40 2.31 -0.71
CA ALA A 84 0.03 2.20 -1.05
C ALA A 84 0.92 2.27 0.20
N TYR A 85 0.62 3.15 1.14
CA TYR A 85 1.36 3.24 2.42
C TYR A 85 1.15 2.00 3.29
N ASP A 86 -0.07 1.49 3.38
CA ASP A 86 -0.38 0.27 4.14
C ASP A 86 0.44 -0.92 3.61
N PHE A 87 0.53 -1.06 2.30
CA PHE A 87 1.38 -2.10 1.70
C PHE A 87 2.87 -1.92 2.05
N LEU A 88 3.39 -0.70 2.04
CA LEU A 88 4.77 -0.44 2.44
C LEU A 88 5.01 -0.79 3.92
N ILE A 89 4.06 -0.46 4.79
CA ILE A 89 4.12 -0.82 6.22
C ILE A 89 4.11 -2.34 6.37
N ASP A 90 3.26 -3.05 5.64
CA ASP A 90 3.19 -4.50 5.70
C ASP A 90 4.49 -5.13 5.17
N LEU A 91 5.09 -4.58 4.12
CA LEU A 91 6.39 -5.00 3.62
C LEU A 91 7.51 -4.84 4.68
N MET A 92 7.51 -3.72 5.40
CA MET A 92 8.44 -3.50 6.52
C MET A 92 8.20 -4.48 7.67
N ARG A 93 6.94 -4.85 7.93
CA ARG A 93 6.60 -5.88 8.93
C ARG A 93 7.15 -7.24 8.54
N VAL A 94 7.11 -7.61 7.26
CA VAL A 94 7.74 -8.85 6.76
C VAL A 94 9.25 -8.81 7.00
N GLN A 95 9.93 -7.73 6.60
CA GLN A 95 11.38 -7.59 6.82
C GLN A 95 11.75 -7.73 8.30
N ARG A 96 10.96 -7.10 9.18
CA ARG A 96 11.13 -7.23 10.62
C ARG A 96 10.90 -8.67 11.11
N ALA A 97 9.92 -9.38 10.57
CA ALA A 97 9.58 -10.74 10.99
C ALA A 97 10.68 -11.75 10.61
N VAL A 98 11.35 -11.55 9.47
CA VAL A 98 12.48 -12.38 9.02
C VAL A 98 13.82 -11.94 9.61
N GLY A 99 13.84 -10.83 10.37
CA GLY A 99 15.05 -10.32 10.99
C GLY A 99 16.04 -9.65 10.03
N HIS A 100 15.60 -9.34 8.80
CA HIS A 100 16.42 -8.72 7.76
C HIS A 100 15.79 -7.39 7.34
N MET A 101 16.42 -6.29 7.74
CA MET A 101 15.92 -4.94 7.46
C MET A 101 16.90 -4.22 6.52
N SER A 102 16.70 -4.38 5.22
CA SER A 102 17.54 -3.77 4.17
C SER A 102 17.64 -2.25 4.26
N PHE A 103 16.68 -1.60 4.90
CA PHE A 103 16.68 -0.15 5.10
C PHE A 103 17.77 0.33 6.07
N PHE A 104 18.16 -0.50 7.04
CA PHE A 104 19.18 -0.18 8.06
C PHE A 104 20.57 -0.73 7.74
N GLU A 105 20.74 -1.36 6.61
CA GLU A 105 22.01 -1.83 6.09
C GLU A 105 22.81 -0.68 5.45
N SER A 106 23.81 -1.00 4.66
CA SER A 106 24.66 0.02 4.03
C SER A 106 23.86 0.97 3.11
N PRO A 107 24.36 2.19 2.86
CA PRO A 107 23.71 3.12 1.92
C PRO A 107 23.49 2.52 0.52
N GLU A 108 24.38 1.62 0.08
CA GLU A 108 24.34 0.94 -1.22
C GLU A 108 23.21 -0.10 -1.27
N GLU A 109 23.06 -0.90 -0.22
CA GLU A 109 21.98 -1.89 -0.11
C GLU A 109 20.61 -1.21 -0.03
N ARG A 110 20.54 -0.09 0.69
CA ARG A 110 19.32 0.73 0.75
C ARG A 110 18.96 1.30 -0.63
N ALA A 111 19.92 1.82 -1.38
CA ALA A 111 19.69 2.31 -2.74
C ALA A 111 19.20 1.19 -3.67
N THR A 112 19.84 0.02 -3.60
CA THR A 112 19.43 -1.18 -4.36
C THR A 112 18.02 -1.62 -4.01
N TRP A 113 17.65 -1.58 -2.73
CA TRP A 113 16.29 -1.90 -2.28
C TRP A 113 15.25 -0.92 -2.85
N PHE A 114 15.55 0.38 -2.82
CA PHE A 114 14.65 1.39 -3.41
C PHE A 114 14.48 1.21 -4.92
N GLU A 115 15.53 0.88 -5.66
CA GLU A 115 15.42 0.61 -7.10
C GLU A 115 14.59 -0.65 -7.40
N ARG A 116 14.74 -1.70 -6.61
CA ARG A 116 13.88 -2.90 -6.71
C ARG A 116 12.42 -2.56 -6.41
N LEU A 117 12.17 -1.75 -5.40
CA LEU A 117 10.82 -1.32 -5.04
C LEU A 117 10.17 -0.48 -6.14
N LYS A 118 10.90 0.47 -6.74
CA LYS A 118 10.44 1.24 -7.90
C LYS A 118 10.10 0.35 -9.07
N THR A 119 11.01 -0.57 -9.43
CA THR A 119 10.80 -1.53 -10.52
C THR A 119 9.57 -2.39 -10.27
N PHE A 120 9.39 -2.86 -9.04
CA PHE A 120 8.21 -3.62 -8.66
C PHE A 120 6.92 -2.82 -8.86
N PHE A 121 6.85 -1.58 -8.39
CA PHE A 121 5.68 -0.72 -8.57
C PHE A 121 5.38 -0.43 -10.04
N VAL A 122 6.41 -0.20 -10.86
CA VAL A 122 6.26 0.02 -12.31
C VAL A 122 5.72 -1.25 -12.98
N THR A 123 6.31 -2.41 -12.70
CA THR A 123 5.89 -3.70 -13.28
C THR A 123 4.49 -4.09 -12.86
N ALA A 124 4.11 -3.76 -11.64
CA ALA A 124 2.77 -4.01 -11.12
C ALA A 124 1.71 -3.02 -11.63
N GLY A 125 2.09 -2.06 -12.48
CA GLY A 125 1.19 -1.00 -12.97
C GLY A 125 0.78 -0.01 -11.87
N VAL A 126 1.55 0.06 -10.80
CA VAL A 126 1.32 0.89 -9.62
C VAL A 126 2.43 1.94 -9.58
N SER A 127 2.47 2.87 -10.53
CA SER A 127 3.42 3.98 -10.46
C SER A 127 3.17 4.81 -9.20
N PRO A 128 4.18 5.14 -8.38
CA PRO A 128 3.99 6.07 -7.28
C PRO A 128 3.44 7.38 -7.84
N MET A 129 2.44 7.96 -7.18
CA MET A 129 1.84 9.22 -7.60
C MET A 129 2.96 10.23 -7.88
N ARG A 130 3.12 10.63 -9.15
CA ARG A 130 3.81 11.87 -9.48
C ARG A 130 2.97 12.97 -8.82
N ARG A 131 3.58 13.75 -7.96
CA ARG A 131 3.02 15.06 -7.62
C ARG A 131 3.04 15.85 -8.93
N ASP A 132 1.88 15.95 -9.59
CA ASP A 132 1.69 16.84 -10.70
C ASP A 132 1.89 18.25 -10.14
N GLY A 133 3.05 18.84 -10.40
CA GLY A 133 3.34 20.20 -9.96
C GLY A 133 4.81 20.52 -9.69
N GLN A 134 5.78 19.72 -10.19
CA GLN A 134 7.16 20.23 -10.27
C GLN A 134 7.70 20.13 -11.69
N PRO A 135 8.30 21.29 -12.15
CA PRO A 135 8.87 21.41 -13.48
C PRO A 135 10.05 20.46 -13.68
#